data_d4f1dcf9e809b5e0ff5109db77f8327e
#
_entry.id   d4f1dcf9e809b5e0ff5109db77f8327e
#
_cell.length_a   1.000
_cell.length_b   1.000
_cell.length_c   1.000
_cell.angle_alpha   90.00
_cell.angle_beta   90.00
_cell.angle_gamma   90.00
#
_symmetry.space_group_name_H-M   'P 1'
#
loop_
_entity.id
_entity.type
_entity.pdbx_description
1 polymer ?
#
loop_
_entity_poly.entity_id
_entity_poly.type
_entity_poly.pdbx_seq_one_letter_code
_entity_poly.pdbx_strand_id
1 'polypeptide(L)' 'MSRPHFHQHDRYVTVLAGTWWVGTGTKYDPDSTVAMPTGSYVTHFGKQIHYDGAKDEEVTLEIVGEGPQTPTPAEVK' A
#
# COMPACT_ATOMS: atom_id res chain seq x y z
N MET A 1 9.46 3.02 -2.45
CA MET A 1 8.07 2.60 -2.74
C MET A 1 8.07 1.15 -3.18
N SER A 2 7.15 0.36 -2.66
CA SER A 2 7.04 -1.06 -3.05
C SER A 2 6.57 -1.19 -4.51
N ARG A 3 6.86 -2.34 -5.11
CA ARG A 3 6.43 -2.65 -6.47
C ARG A 3 5.07 -3.36 -6.42
N PRO A 4 4.31 -3.40 -7.54
CA PRO A 4 3.00 -4.06 -7.57
C PRO A 4 3.03 -5.48 -6.99
N HIS A 5 2.14 -5.72 -6.05
CA HIS A 5 2.03 -6.99 -5.32
C HIS A 5 0.62 -7.13 -4.73
N PHE A 6 0.31 -8.30 -4.22
CA PHE A 6 -0.93 -8.51 -3.46
C PHE A 6 -0.67 -9.36 -2.22
N HIS A 7 -1.62 -9.31 -1.29
CA HIS A 7 -1.65 -10.15 -0.09
C HIS A 7 -2.89 -11.05 -0.14
N GLN A 8 -2.85 -12.17 0.57
CA GLN A 8 -3.95 -13.14 0.55
C GLN A 8 -5.20 -12.63 1.28
N HIS A 9 -5.02 -11.82 2.31
CA HIS A 9 -6.08 -11.36 3.20
C HIS A 9 -6.19 -9.84 3.20
N ASP A 10 -7.35 -9.33 3.62
CA ASP A 10 -7.58 -7.90 3.77
C ASP A 10 -6.65 -7.31 4.82
N ARG A 11 -6.20 -6.09 4.57
CA ARG A 11 -5.39 -5.31 5.51
C ARG A 11 -6.04 -3.97 5.75
N TYR A 12 -6.06 -3.55 7.01
CA TYR A 12 -6.62 -2.26 7.43
C TYR A 12 -5.47 -1.38 7.87
N VAL A 13 -5.27 -0.27 7.17
CA VAL A 13 -4.09 0.58 7.32
C VAL A 13 -4.49 1.95 7.81
N THR A 14 -3.89 2.40 8.91
CA THR A 14 -4.03 3.75 9.44
C THR A 14 -2.71 4.48 9.26
N VAL A 15 -2.74 5.68 8.68
CA VAL A 15 -1.56 6.53 8.54
C VAL A 15 -1.37 7.30 9.83
N LEU A 16 -0.34 6.95 10.61
CA LEU A 16 -0.06 7.56 11.91
C LEU A 16 0.79 8.82 11.80
N ALA A 17 1.70 8.87 10.84
CA ALA A 17 2.57 10.02 10.60
C ALA A 17 3.02 10.05 9.14
N GLY A 18 3.19 11.22 8.58
CA GLY A 18 3.62 11.43 7.21
C GLY A 18 2.51 11.26 6.19
N THR A 19 2.89 11.13 4.94
CA THR A 19 1.98 10.91 3.81
C THR A 19 2.32 9.58 3.15
N TRP A 20 1.32 8.71 3.04
CA TRP A 20 1.45 7.41 2.41
C TRP A 20 0.87 7.47 0.99
N TRP A 21 1.66 7.09 0.01
CA TRP A 21 1.27 7.15 -1.40
C TRP A 21 0.88 5.76 -1.88
N VAL A 22 -0.31 5.63 -2.48
CA VAL A 22 -0.89 4.34 -2.84
C VAL A 22 -1.30 4.34 -4.31
N GLY A 23 -0.86 3.31 -5.02
CA GLY A 23 -1.29 3.04 -6.39
C GLY A 23 -1.91 1.65 -6.49
N THR A 24 -2.69 1.43 -7.54
CA THR A 24 -3.34 0.14 -7.80
C THR A 24 -3.03 -0.34 -9.21
N GLY A 25 -3.12 -1.68 -9.39
CA GLY A 25 -2.87 -2.30 -10.69
C GLY A 25 -1.48 -2.88 -10.83
N THR A 26 -1.24 -3.50 -11.98
CA THR A 26 -0.03 -4.27 -12.25
C THR A 26 1.12 -3.43 -12.80
N LYS A 27 0.83 -2.24 -13.30
CA LYS A 27 1.85 -1.35 -13.87
C LYS A 27 2.30 -0.35 -12.81
N TYR A 28 3.58 -0.41 -12.48
CA TYR A 28 4.17 0.51 -11.52
C TYR A 28 4.25 1.91 -12.11
N ASP A 29 3.54 2.86 -11.49
CA ASP A 29 3.55 4.26 -11.88
C ASP A 29 3.46 5.14 -10.62
N PRO A 30 4.61 5.53 -10.05
CA PRO A 30 4.61 6.35 -8.83
C PRO A 30 3.96 7.72 -9.01
N ASP A 31 3.85 8.23 -10.24
CA ASP A 31 3.21 9.51 -10.52
C ASP A 31 1.68 9.41 -10.51
N SER A 32 1.14 8.19 -10.59
CA SER A 32 -0.31 7.94 -10.54
C SER A 32 -0.81 7.52 -9.18
N THR A 33 0.00 7.69 -8.13
CA THR A 33 -0.39 7.33 -6.76
C THR A 33 -1.23 8.43 -6.13
N VAL A 34 -2.07 8.03 -5.18
CA VAL A 34 -2.91 8.93 -4.40
C VAL A 34 -2.28 9.15 -3.03
N ALA A 35 -2.20 10.40 -2.61
CA ALA A 35 -1.66 10.76 -1.30
C ALA A 35 -2.67 10.46 -0.20
N MET A 36 -2.24 9.68 0.81
CA MET A 36 -3.01 9.40 2.00
C MET A 36 -2.33 10.11 3.18
N PRO A 37 -2.86 11.26 3.62
CA PRO A 37 -2.22 12.02 4.72
C PRO A 37 -2.42 11.35 6.07
N THR A 38 -1.72 11.86 7.08
CA THR A 38 -1.89 11.43 8.47
C THR A 38 -3.37 11.45 8.86
N GLY A 39 -3.83 10.37 9.49
CA GLY A 39 -5.22 10.18 9.86
C GLY A 39 -6.04 9.40 8.84
N SER A 40 -5.50 9.13 7.66
CA SER A 40 -6.18 8.32 6.66
C SER A 40 -6.33 6.88 7.13
N TYR A 41 -7.45 6.27 6.77
CA TYR A 41 -7.73 4.86 7.01
C TYR A 41 -8.04 4.20 5.68
N VAL A 42 -7.29 3.18 5.32
CA VAL A 42 -7.36 2.55 4.00
C VAL A 42 -7.52 1.03 4.16
N THR A 43 -8.46 0.45 3.42
CA THR A 43 -8.58 -1.00 3.34
C THR A 43 -7.90 -1.49 2.07
N HIS A 44 -6.90 -2.36 2.22
CA HIS A 44 -6.34 -3.12 1.11
C HIS A 44 -7.02 -4.48 1.10
N PHE A 45 -7.89 -4.70 0.11
CA PHE A 45 -8.59 -5.97 -0.02
C PHE A 45 -7.62 -7.09 -0.39
N GLY A 46 -7.87 -8.28 0.14
CA GLY A 46 -7.10 -9.45 -0.19
C GLY A 46 -7.09 -9.72 -1.68
N LYS A 47 -5.94 -10.12 -2.22
CA LYS A 47 -5.71 -10.41 -3.64
C LYS A 47 -5.81 -9.19 -4.58
N GLN A 48 -6.10 -8.01 -4.06
CA GLN A 48 -6.06 -6.78 -4.87
C GLN A 48 -4.61 -6.33 -5.05
N ILE A 49 -4.23 -6.09 -6.30
CA ILE A 49 -2.85 -5.67 -6.62
C ILE A 49 -2.69 -4.19 -6.32
N HIS A 50 -1.65 -3.85 -5.57
CA HIS A 50 -1.33 -2.47 -5.22
C HIS A 50 0.18 -2.26 -5.11
N TYR A 51 0.58 -1.01 -5.05
CA TYR A 51 1.94 -0.60 -4.68
C TYR A 51 1.84 0.68 -3.85
N ASP A 52 2.79 0.88 -2.93
CA ASP A 52 2.69 1.95 -1.96
C ASP A 52 4.05 2.32 -1.38
N GLY A 53 4.10 3.45 -0.68
CA GLY A 53 5.29 3.86 0.04
C GLY A 53 5.33 5.34 0.36
N ALA A 54 6.48 5.75 0.90
CA ALA A 54 6.83 7.13 1.18
C ALA A 54 7.51 7.76 -0.04
N LYS A 55 7.49 9.08 -0.13
CA LYS A 55 8.26 9.84 -1.13
C LYS A 55 9.26 10.78 -0.45
N ASP A 56 8.80 11.95 -0.02
CA ASP A 56 9.68 13.00 0.49
C ASP A 56 9.96 12.91 2.00
N GLU A 57 9.17 12.14 2.72
CA GLU A 57 9.28 12.00 4.18
C GLU A 57 8.96 10.57 4.62
N GLU A 58 9.42 10.21 5.81
CA GLU A 58 9.06 8.94 6.40
C GLU A 58 7.56 8.86 6.63
N VAL A 59 7.02 7.66 6.49
CA VAL A 59 5.63 7.38 6.83
C VAL A 59 5.58 6.28 7.88
N THR A 60 4.73 6.46 8.88
CA THR A 60 4.47 5.46 9.91
C THR A 60 3.04 4.97 9.75
N LEU A 61 2.88 3.65 9.63
CA LEU A 61 1.59 3.01 9.43
C LEU A 61 1.30 2.03 10.57
N GLU A 62 0.01 1.94 10.90
CA GLU A 62 -0.50 0.81 11.68
C GLU A 62 -1.25 -0.11 10.70
N ILE A 63 -0.85 -1.37 10.65
CA ILE A 63 -1.46 -2.35 9.75
C ILE A 63 -2.06 -3.47 10.59
N VAL A 64 -3.36 -3.70 10.41
CA VAL A 64 -4.10 -4.76 11.08
C VAL A 64 -4.68 -5.69 10.02
N GLY A 65 -4.50 -6.99 10.20
CA GLY A 65 -5.03 -7.98 9.26
C GLY A 65 -4.71 -9.39 9.73
N GLU A 66 -5.26 -10.37 9.03
CA GLU A 66 -4.92 -11.77 9.27
C GLU A 66 -3.55 -12.08 8.67
N GLY A 67 -2.73 -12.83 9.41
CA GLY A 67 -1.47 -13.33 8.90
C GLY A 67 -1.62 -14.67 8.20
N PRO A 68 -0.60 -15.07 7.44
CA PRO A 68 0.62 -14.32 7.13
C PRO A 68 0.36 -13.19 6.13
N GLN A 69 1.14 -12.12 6.24
CA GLN A 69 1.02 -10.94 5.39
C GLN A 69 2.11 -10.89 4.30
N THR A 70 2.50 -12.04 3.81
CA THR A 70 3.56 -12.14 2.81
C THR A 70 3.08 -11.57 1.47
N PRO A 71 3.83 -10.63 0.88
CA PRO A 71 3.47 -10.08 -0.43
C PRO A 71 3.79 -11.06 -1.56
N THR A 72 2.92 -11.09 -2.56
CA THR A 72 3.15 -11.85 -3.79
C THR A 72 3.37 -10.87 -4.93
N PRO A 73 4.52 -10.90 -5.61
CA PRO A 73 4.78 -9.98 -6.72
C PRO A 73 3.79 -10.18 -7.86
N ALA A 74 3.35 -9.06 -8.45
CA ALA A 74 2.35 -9.06 -9.52
C ALA A 74 2.61 -7.98 -10.57
N GLU A 75 3.81 -7.43 -10.62
CA GLU A 75 4.15 -6.38 -11.57
C GLU A 75 4.23 -6.93 -13.00
N VAL A 76 3.62 -6.20 -13.93
CA VAL A 76 3.76 -6.42 -15.37
C VAL A 76 4.75 -5.39 -15.91
N LYS A 77 5.79 -5.88 -16.56
CA LYS A 77 6.86 -5.03 -17.14
C LYS A 77 6.64 -4.78 -18.61
#